data_78be684bd27ec846feb05b2d82f2c79c
#
_entry.id   78be684bd27ec846feb05b2d82f2c79c
#
_cell.length_a   1.000
_cell.length_b   1.000
_cell.length_c   1.000
_cell.angle_alpha   90.00
_cell.angle_beta   90.00
_cell.angle_gamma   90.00
#
_symmetry.space_group_name_H-M   'P 1'
#
loop_
_entity.id
_entity.type
_entity.pdbx_description
1 polymer ?
#
loop_
_entity_poly.entity_id
_entity_poly.type
_entity_poly.pdbx_seq_one_letter_code
_entity_poly.pdbx_strand_id
1 'polypeptide(L)'
;MMNFSVNDETSKLISVIIGIANNSGGIPKLKDLYDPKSIENLKSGKYPLESIMVNQLENFSNILIKYGVDVFRPKNINNCNQIFVRDVGFVIDNFFFKSNILPKRDKEFDGIKSILDNFNRDFLINIPSEIHVEGGDVLTINNNIFIGYYNEEDYSNLFTARTNKEAVTYFENFFPHKNIKAFHLKKSNNDPLNNVLHLDCCIQLVGFDKAIIYPDAFTNKEDYEWLKSFFGLKNIYEINNKEMYEMNSNVLSINKNVVVSDPSFSLLNNWLESQDFVVEKVDFSEVSKQEGLFRCSSLPLIRN
;
A
#
# COMPACT_ATOMS: atom_id res chain seq x y z
N MET A 1 -14.10 2.79 23.47
CA MET A 1 -13.74 2.84 22.04
C MET A 1 -12.24 3.01 21.95
N MET A 2 -11.59 2.34 21.01
CA MET A 2 -10.17 2.52 20.71
C MET A 2 -9.94 3.82 19.94
N ASN A 3 -8.74 4.37 20.00
CA ASN A 3 -8.33 5.49 19.16
C ASN A 3 -7.39 4.99 18.06
N PHE A 4 -7.51 5.56 16.87
CA PHE A 4 -6.51 5.38 15.83
C PHE A 4 -5.18 6.02 16.23
N SER A 5 -4.06 5.46 15.79
CA SER A 5 -2.73 6.04 16.05
C SER A 5 -1.72 5.48 15.05
N VAL A 6 -1.40 6.24 14.01
CA VAL A 6 -0.33 5.89 13.05
C VAL A 6 0.45 7.14 12.70
N ASN A 7 1.65 7.28 13.28
CA ASN A 7 2.52 8.45 13.06
C ASN A 7 3.64 8.16 12.06
N ASP A 8 3.95 6.89 11.83
CA ASP A 8 4.97 6.45 10.87
C ASP A 8 4.69 5.01 10.38
N GLU A 9 5.46 4.57 9.38
CA GLU A 9 5.32 3.25 8.75
C GLU A 9 6.07 2.13 9.50
N THR A 10 6.93 2.44 10.49
CA THR A 10 7.92 1.50 11.04
C THR A 10 7.85 1.31 12.55
N SER A 11 7.12 2.14 13.27
CA SER A 11 6.84 1.95 14.70
C SER A 11 6.09 0.63 14.93
N LYS A 12 6.13 0.13 16.17
CA LYS A 12 5.53 -1.16 16.53
C LYS A 12 4.06 -1.22 16.10
N LEU A 13 3.72 -2.15 15.23
CA LEU A 13 2.36 -2.44 14.81
C LEU A 13 1.60 -3.09 15.97
N ILE A 14 0.49 -2.48 16.38
CA ILE A 14 -0.35 -2.96 17.49
C ILE A 14 -1.61 -3.60 16.93
N SER A 15 -2.29 -2.92 15.99
CA SER A 15 -3.48 -3.48 15.36
C SER A 15 -3.55 -3.14 13.87
N VAL A 16 -4.08 -4.08 13.08
CA VAL A 16 -4.11 -3.99 11.61
C VAL A 16 -5.32 -4.72 11.05
N ILE A 17 -5.87 -4.21 9.96
CA ILE A 17 -6.79 -4.98 9.11
C ILE A 17 -5.95 -5.66 8.03
N ILE A 18 -6.10 -6.98 7.86
CA ILE A 18 -5.53 -7.74 6.75
C ILE A 18 -6.66 -8.15 5.80
N GLY A 19 -6.47 -7.91 4.52
CA GLY A 19 -7.42 -8.26 3.49
C GLY A 19 -7.73 -9.74 3.41
N ILE A 20 -8.80 -10.09 2.69
CA ILE A 20 -9.23 -11.49 2.46
C ILE A 20 -9.40 -11.73 0.96
N ALA A 21 -9.12 -12.96 0.52
CA ALA A 21 -9.32 -13.38 -0.87
C ALA A 21 -10.57 -14.24 -1.07
N ASN A 22 -11.25 -14.60 0.02
CA ASN A 22 -12.42 -15.48 -0.01
C ASN A 22 -13.59 -14.85 -0.81
N ASN A 23 -14.18 -15.63 -1.73
CA ASN A 23 -15.33 -15.20 -2.54
C ASN A 23 -15.05 -13.93 -3.37
N SER A 24 -13.83 -13.78 -3.86
CA SER A 24 -13.40 -12.64 -4.70
C SER A 24 -14.12 -12.53 -6.05
N GLY A 25 -14.89 -13.56 -6.43
CA GLY A 25 -15.62 -13.62 -7.70
C GLY A 25 -14.98 -14.50 -8.76
N GLY A 26 -13.86 -15.17 -8.42
CA GLY A 26 -13.12 -16.05 -9.34
C GLY A 26 -12.37 -15.29 -10.43
N ILE A 27 -12.25 -15.90 -11.62
CA ILE A 27 -11.53 -15.27 -12.74
C ILE A 27 -12.41 -14.14 -13.35
N PRO A 28 -11.99 -12.87 -13.30
CA PRO A 28 -12.78 -11.74 -13.77
C PRO A 28 -12.82 -11.67 -15.31
N LYS A 29 -13.73 -10.88 -15.86
CA LYS A 29 -13.68 -10.48 -17.25
C LYS A 29 -12.66 -9.35 -17.43
N LEU A 30 -12.03 -9.26 -18.59
CA LEU A 30 -11.01 -8.23 -18.88
C LEU A 30 -11.50 -6.79 -18.59
N LYS A 31 -12.77 -6.49 -18.87
CA LYS A 31 -13.38 -5.18 -18.64
C LYS A 31 -13.54 -4.81 -17.13
N ASP A 32 -13.47 -5.81 -16.26
CA ASP A 32 -13.67 -5.63 -14.82
C ASP A 32 -12.35 -5.38 -14.09
N LEU A 33 -11.21 -5.62 -14.75
CA LEU A 33 -9.88 -5.35 -14.21
C LEU A 33 -9.55 -3.85 -14.23
N TYR A 34 -8.66 -3.46 -13.32
CA TYR A 34 -8.31 -2.06 -13.07
C TYR A 34 -6.82 -1.86 -12.72
N ASP A 35 -5.98 -2.83 -13.07
CA ASP A 35 -4.52 -2.72 -13.02
C ASP A 35 -3.89 -3.52 -14.17
N PRO A 36 -2.74 -3.06 -14.74
CA PRO A 36 -2.13 -3.67 -15.91
C PRO A 36 -1.54 -5.05 -15.64
N LYS A 37 -1.09 -5.35 -14.43
CA LYS A 37 -0.50 -6.65 -14.08
C LYS A 37 -1.57 -7.74 -14.00
N SER A 38 -2.73 -7.46 -13.41
CA SER A 38 -3.90 -8.35 -13.47
C SER A 38 -4.34 -8.62 -14.89
N ILE A 39 -4.34 -7.59 -15.76
CA ILE A 39 -4.68 -7.71 -17.18
C ILE A 39 -3.69 -8.64 -17.90
N GLU A 40 -2.40 -8.47 -17.65
CA GLU A 40 -1.35 -9.32 -18.23
C GLU A 40 -1.49 -10.78 -17.77
N ASN A 41 -1.69 -11.01 -16.47
CA ASN A 41 -1.86 -12.35 -15.91
C ASN A 41 -3.14 -13.02 -16.42
N LEU A 42 -4.24 -12.28 -16.57
CA LEU A 42 -5.45 -12.82 -17.17
C LEU A 42 -5.22 -13.25 -18.63
N LYS A 43 -4.61 -12.38 -19.45
CA LYS A 43 -4.33 -12.64 -20.86
C LYS A 43 -3.37 -13.82 -21.07
N SER A 44 -2.41 -14.01 -20.17
CA SER A 44 -1.44 -15.12 -20.21
C SER A 44 -1.96 -16.41 -19.58
N GLY A 45 -3.20 -16.44 -19.07
CA GLY A 45 -3.79 -17.61 -18.39
C GLY A 45 -3.15 -17.90 -17.02
N LYS A 46 -2.52 -16.91 -16.41
CA LYS A 46 -1.83 -17.00 -15.10
C LYS A 46 -2.56 -16.22 -14.00
N TYR A 47 -3.85 -15.91 -14.19
CA TYR A 47 -4.62 -15.20 -13.16
C TYR A 47 -4.59 -16.00 -11.84
N PRO A 48 -4.42 -15.34 -10.68
CA PRO A 48 -4.16 -16.03 -9.43
C PRO A 48 -5.30 -16.92 -8.95
N LEU A 49 -4.94 -18.01 -8.27
CA LEU A 49 -5.89 -18.95 -7.68
C LEU A 49 -6.34 -18.48 -6.30
N GLU A 50 -7.66 -18.32 -6.13
CA GLU A 50 -8.27 -17.84 -4.88
C GLU A 50 -7.82 -18.65 -3.66
N SER A 51 -7.82 -19.99 -3.75
CA SER A 51 -7.44 -20.85 -2.63
C SER A 51 -5.98 -20.67 -2.19
N ILE A 52 -5.07 -20.36 -3.12
CA ILE A 52 -3.67 -20.09 -2.79
C ILE A 52 -3.54 -18.69 -2.16
N MET A 53 -4.21 -17.68 -2.72
CA MET A 53 -4.22 -16.34 -2.13
C MET A 53 -4.78 -16.34 -0.70
N VAL A 54 -5.85 -17.11 -0.43
CA VAL A 54 -6.38 -17.29 0.93
C VAL A 54 -5.31 -17.81 1.87
N ASN A 55 -4.60 -18.89 1.50
CA ASN A 55 -3.53 -19.45 2.31
C ASN A 55 -2.37 -18.46 2.53
N GLN A 56 -1.99 -17.70 1.52
CA GLN A 56 -0.92 -16.70 1.61
C GLN A 56 -1.29 -15.59 2.61
N LEU A 57 -2.53 -15.07 2.55
CA LEU A 57 -3.04 -14.06 3.47
C LEU A 57 -3.18 -14.60 4.90
N GLU A 58 -3.55 -15.87 5.09
CA GLU A 58 -3.58 -16.50 6.42
C GLU A 58 -2.17 -16.67 6.99
N ASN A 59 -1.20 -17.12 6.19
CA ASN A 59 0.20 -17.21 6.62
C ASN A 59 0.76 -15.85 7.03
N PHE A 60 0.45 -14.79 6.27
CA PHE A 60 0.81 -13.42 6.64
C PHE A 60 0.18 -13.00 7.97
N SER A 61 -1.12 -13.24 8.15
CA SER A 61 -1.81 -12.95 9.41
C SER A 61 -1.15 -13.68 10.60
N ASN A 62 -0.78 -14.96 10.43
CA ASN A 62 -0.16 -15.76 11.47
C ASN A 62 1.21 -15.20 11.90
N ILE A 63 2.00 -14.67 10.95
CA ILE A 63 3.26 -13.98 11.28
C ILE A 63 2.98 -12.74 12.14
N LEU A 64 2.00 -11.91 11.78
CA LEU A 64 1.66 -10.72 12.57
C LEU A 64 1.21 -11.09 13.99
N ILE A 65 0.35 -12.10 14.12
CA ILE A 65 -0.13 -12.63 15.41
C ILE A 65 1.05 -13.14 16.26
N LYS A 66 2.03 -13.83 15.66
CA LYS A 66 3.27 -14.27 16.35
C LYS A 66 4.01 -13.11 17.03
N TYR A 67 3.94 -11.90 16.44
CA TYR A 67 4.53 -10.69 17.01
C TYR A 67 3.58 -9.90 17.94
N GLY A 68 2.43 -10.48 18.30
CA GLY A 68 1.46 -9.88 19.21
C GLY A 68 0.63 -8.76 18.59
N VAL A 69 0.46 -8.76 17.28
CA VAL A 69 -0.39 -7.80 16.56
C VAL A 69 -1.83 -8.28 16.60
N ASP A 70 -2.76 -7.39 16.94
CA ASP A 70 -4.20 -7.64 16.82
C ASP A 70 -4.61 -7.54 15.35
N VAL A 71 -4.94 -8.69 14.74
CA VAL A 71 -5.31 -8.79 13.33
C VAL A 71 -6.82 -8.85 13.18
N PHE A 72 -7.38 -7.84 12.52
CA PHE A 72 -8.78 -7.82 12.09
C PHE A 72 -8.92 -8.30 10.65
N ARG A 73 -10.06 -8.93 10.34
CA ARG A 73 -10.39 -9.38 8.97
C ARG A 73 -11.70 -8.72 8.51
N PRO A 74 -11.77 -8.25 7.26
CA PRO A 74 -13.01 -7.71 6.72
C PRO A 74 -14.15 -8.73 6.78
N LYS A 75 -15.38 -8.25 6.92
CA LYS A 75 -16.55 -9.07 6.64
C LYS A 75 -16.54 -9.47 5.17
N ASN A 76 -16.65 -10.77 4.91
CA ASN A 76 -16.64 -11.31 3.56
C ASN A 76 -17.87 -10.85 2.76
N ILE A 77 -17.65 -10.27 1.59
CA ILE A 77 -18.66 -9.81 0.65
C ILE A 77 -18.53 -10.64 -0.63
N ASN A 78 -19.62 -11.31 -1.03
CA ASN A 78 -19.60 -12.15 -2.23
C ASN A 78 -19.29 -11.33 -3.50
N ASN A 79 -18.47 -11.91 -4.36
CA ASN A 79 -18.02 -11.31 -5.62
C ASN A 79 -17.34 -9.95 -5.43
N CYS A 80 -16.54 -9.82 -4.36
CA CYS A 80 -15.81 -8.62 -4.05
C CYS A 80 -14.35 -8.97 -3.74
N ASN A 81 -13.42 -8.38 -4.48
CA ASN A 81 -12.00 -8.49 -4.15
C ASN A 81 -11.71 -7.60 -2.94
N GLN A 82 -11.36 -8.20 -1.80
CA GLN A 82 -11.10 -7.49 -0.54
C GLN A 82 -9.66 -7.69 -0.06
N ILE A 83 -8.73 -7.99 -0.99
CA ILE A 83 -7.34 -8.27 -0.67
C ILE A 83 -6.62 -6.98 -0.26
N PHE A 84 -6.79 -5.89 -1.01
CA PHE A 84 -6.00 -4.67 -0.88
C PHE A 84 -6.71 -3.62 -0.03
N VAL A 85 -6.84 -3.92 1.25
CA VAL A 85 -7.54 -3.07 2.23
C VAL A 85 -6.85 -1.73 2.47
N ARG A 86 -5.56 -1.59 2.12
CA ARG A 86 -4.81 -0.33 2.22
C ARG A 86 -5.48 0.78 1.42
N ASP A 87 -6.05 0.43 0.27
CA ASP A 87 -6.58 1.42 -0.66
C ASP A 87 -7.91 2.01 -0.18
N VAL A 88 -8.69 1.25 0.60
CA VAL A 88 -10.04 1.69 1.02
C VAL A 88 -10.04 2.71 2.16
N GLY A 89 -8.90 2.90 2.82
CA GLY A 89 -8.70 3.89 3.87
C GLY A 89 -7.32 3.81 4.50
N PHE A 90 -6.95 4.82 5.25
CA PHE A 90 -5.65 4.92 5.91
C PHE A 90 -5.73 5.78 7.16
N VAL A 91 -4.73 5.66 8.03
CA VAL A 91 -4.64 6.44 9.26
C VAL A 91 -3.43 7.37 9.18
N ILE A 92 -3.63 8.64 9.54
CA ILE A 92 -2.58 9.62 9.80
C ILE A 92 -2.82 10.19 11.20
N ASP A 93 -1.84 10.10 12.08
CA ASP A 93 -1.95 10.44 13.49
C ASP A 93 -3.14 9.68 14.14
N ASN A 94 -4.16 10.38 14.58
CA ASN A 94 -5.38 9.81 15.17
C ASN A 94 -6.59 9.83 14.25
N PHE A 95 -6.43 10.22 12.97
CA PHE A 95 -7.52 10.30 12.02
C PHE A 95 -7.51 9.13 11.03
N PHE A 96 -8.64 8.46 10.90
CA PHE A 96 -8.88 7.51 9.83
C PHE A 96 -9.55 8.24 8.67
N PHE A 97 -8.94 8.19 7.49
CA PHE A 97 -9.47 8.75 6.26
C PHE A 97 -10.09 7.63 5.42
N LYS A 98 -11.39 7.77 5.12
CA LYS A 98 -12.05 6.92 4.13
C LYS A 98 -11.65 7.38 2.74
N SER A 99 -11.02 6.52 1.96
CA SER A 99 -10.61 6.80 0.58
C SER A 99 -11.80 6.96 -0.37
N ASN A 100 -11.64 7.80 -1.39
CA ASN A 100 -12.51 7.82 -2.56
C ASN A 100 -11.84 6.97 -3.66
N ILE A 101 -12.07 5.66 -3.57
CA ILE A 101 -11.50 4.65 -4.48
C ILE A 101 -12.28 4.58 -5.80
N LEU A 102 -11.77 3.81 -6.77
CA LEU A 102 -12.49 3.56 -8.02
C LEU A 102 -13.92 3.05 -7.77
N PRO A 103 -14.95 3.52 -8.49
CA PRO A 103 -16.36 3.12 -8.29
C PRO A 103 -16.58 1.60 -8.35
N LYS A 104 -15.80 0.87 -9.13
CA LYS A 104 -15.84 -0.61 -9.20
C LYS A 104 -15.48 -1.28 -7.86
N ARG A 105 -14.76 -0.58 -6.98
CA ARG A 105 -14.24 -1.05 -5.70
C ARG A 105 -15.04 -0.55 -4.50
N ASP A 106 -16.04 0.31 -4.65
CA ASP A 106 -16.77 0.99 -3.57
C ASP A 106 -17.25 0.06 -2.46
N LYS A 107 -17.65 -1.17 -2.83
CA LYS A 107 -18.14 -2.18 -1.89
C LYS A 107 -17.09 -2.69 -0.91
N GLU A 108 -15.80 -2.55 -1.23
CA GLU A 108 -14.71 -3.06 -0.38
C GLU A 108 -14.73 -2.42 1.01
N PHE A 109 -15.07 -1.13 1.09
CA PHE A 109 -15.18 -0.41 2.35
C PHE A 109 -16.24 -0.99 3.29
N ASP A 110 -17.34 -1.55 2.75
CA ASP A 110 -18.41 -2.14 3.57
C ASP A 110 -17.90 -3.31 4.43
N GLY A 111 -16.87 -4.01 3.96
CA GLY A 111 -16.26 -5.11 4.68
C GLY A 111 -15.54 -4.70 5.98
N ILE A 112 -15.06 -3.47 6.06
CA ILE A 112 -14.31 -2.99 7.24
C ILE A 112 -15.15 -2.15 8.21
N LYS A 113 -16.38 -1.74 7.84
CA LYS A 113 -17.23 -0.87 8.66
C LYS A 113 -17.41 -1.36 10.10
N SER A 114 -17.71 -2.65 10.29
CA SER A 114 -17.92 -3.23 11.61
C SER A 114 -16.64 -3.24 12.48
N ILE A 115 -15.46 -3.23 11.87
CA ILE A 115 -14.19 -3.10 12.57
C ILE A 115 -14.04 -1.66 13.06
N LEU A 116 -14.32 -0.69 12.20
CA LEU A 116 -14.24 0.74 12.52
C LEU A 116 -15.23 1.16 13.61
N ASP A 117 -16.33 0.43 13.80
CA ASP A 117 -17.31 0.67 14.89
C ASP A 117 -16.71 0.48 16.29
N ASN A 118 -15.57 -0.20 16.41
CA ASN A 118 -14.83 -0.32 17.67
C ASN A 118 -13.96 0.92 18.00
N PHE A 119 -13.80 1.81 17.02
CA PHE A 119 -12.96 3.02 17.13
C PHE A 119 -13.82 4.28 17.33
N ASN A 120 -13.19 5.34 17.83
CA ASN A 120 -13.87 6.62 18.02
C ASN A 120 -14.22 7.25 16.67
N ARG A 121 -15.54 7.36 16.40
CA ARG A 121 -16.06 7.85 15.13
C ARG A 121 -15.81 9.34 14.87
N ASP A 122 -15.50 10.13 15.91
CA ASP A 122 -15.16 11.56 15.76
C ASP A 122 -13.86 11.75 14.93
N PHE A 123 -13.03 10.72 14.87
CA PHE A 123 -11.79 10.70 14.10
C PHE A 123 -11.91 9.99 12.74
N LEU A 124 -13.12 9.62 12.32
CA LEU A 124 -13.36 9.05 11.01
C LEU A 124 -13.73 10.16 10.03
N ILE A 125 -12.84 10.43 9.08
CA ILE A 125 -12.96 11.50 8.11
C ILE A 125 -13.45 10.96 6.77
N ASN A 126 -14.57 11.48 6.28
CA ASN A 126 -15.01 11.27 4.91
C ASN A 126 -14.40 12.37 4.03
N ILE A 127 -13.53 11.98 3.13
CA ILE A 127 -12.89 12.90 2.18
C ILE A 127 -13.95 13.39 1.18
N PRO A 128 -13.97 14.70 0.80
CA PRO A 128 -14.85 15.22 -0.25
C PRO A 128 -14.75 14.43 -1.55
N SER A 129 -15.85 14.26 -2.27
CA SER A 129 -15.95 13.36 -3.43
C SER A 129 -15.06 13.72 -4.60
N GLU A 130 -14.71 15.00 -4.75
CA GLU A 130 -13.81 15.52 -5.78
C GLU A 130 -12.32 15.25 -5.49
N ILE A 131 -12.00 14.84 -4.26
CA ILE A 131 -10.64 14.53 -3.84
C ILE A 131 -10.44 13.04 -3.91
N HIS A 132 -9.69 12.59 -4.89
CA HIS A 132 -9.35 11.19 -5.05
C HIS A 132 -8.03 10.91 -4.34
N VAL A 133 -8.02 9.92 -3.45
CA VAL A 133 -6.81 9.41 -2.80
C VAL A 133 -7.03 7.97 -2.35
N GLU A 134 -6.06 7.12 -2.61
CA GLU A 134 -6.00 5.75 -2.08
C GLU A 134 -4.83 5.63 -1.08
N GLY A 135 -5.00 4.81 -0.04
CA GLY A 135 -4.02 4.73 1.04
C GLY A 135 -2.65 4.17 0.63
N GLY A 136 -2.54 3.50 -0.53
CA GLY A 136 -1.28 3.11 -1.14
C GLY A 136 -0.39 4.29 -1.54
N ASP A 137 -1.01 5.44 -1.83
CA ASP A 137 -0.31 6.68 -2.18
C ASP A 137 0.10 7.56 -0.98
N VAL A 138 -0.21 7.13 0.25
CA VAL A 138 0.06 7.93 1.45
C VAL A 138 1.03 7.19 2.38
N LEU A 139 2.20 7.79 2.64
CA LEU A 139 3.21 7.30 3.57
C LEU A 139 3.45 8.33 4.67
N THR A 140 3.43 7.90 5.92
CA THR A 140 3.68 8.78 7.07
C THR A 140 5.07 8.55 7.66
N ILE A 141 5.79 9.64 7.96
CA ILE A 141 7.13 9.62 8.57
C ILE A 141 7.18 10.71 9.63
N ASN A 142 6.66 10.42 10.82
CA ASN A 142 6.60 11.40 11.92
C ASN A 142 5.91 12.71 11.47
N ASN A 143 6.69 13.79 11.34
CA ASN A 143 6.17 15.09 10.91
C ASN A 143 6.06 15.26 9.39
N ASN A 144 6.37 14.22 8.60
CA ASN A 144 6.28 14.28 7.14
C ASN A 144 5.17 13.35 6.63
N ILE A 145 4.50 13.77 5.57
CA ILE A 145 3.57 12.95 4.80
C ILE A 145 4.03 12.96 3.35
N PHE A 146 4.27 11.78 2.79
CA PHE A 146 4.56 11.62 1.37
C PHE A 146 3.28 11.23 0.64
N ILE A 147 3.00 11.87 -0.48
CA ILE A 147 1.79 11.62 -1.27
C ILE A 147 2.19 11.38 -2.72
N GLY A 148 1.89 10.18 -3.23
CA GLY A 148 1.93 9.88 -4.66
C GLY A 148 0.70 10.47 -5.34
N TYR A 149 0.88 11.10 -6.51
CA TYR A 149 -0.24 11.67 -7.26
C TYR A 149 0.03 11.63 -8.76
N TYR A 150 -1.02 11.90 -9.54
CA TYR A 150 -0.95 12.10 -10.99
C TYR A 150 -1.83 13.29 -11.38
N ASN A 151 -1.37 14.13 -12.30
CA ASN A 151 -2.07 15.38 -12.66
C ASN A 151 -1.80 15.79 -14.12
N GLU A 152 -1.87 14.86 -15.06
CA GLU A 152 -1.83 15.17 -16.47
C GLU A 152 -3.25 15.23 -17.05
N GLU A 153 -3.41 15.78 -18.27
CA GLU A 153 -4.70 15.96 -18.95
C GLU A 153 -5.49 14.66 -19.13
N ASP A 154 -4.81 13.52 -19.17
CA ASP A 154 -5.39 12.18 -19.33
C ASP A 154 -5.76 11.49 -18.02
N TYR A 155 -5.69 12.19 -16.86
CA TYR A 155 -6.01 11.63 -15.54
C TYR A 155 -7.31 10.81 -15.53
N SER A 156 -8.38 11.36 -16.10
CA SER A 156 -9.70 10.72 -16.13
C SER A 156 -9.77 9.47 -17.03
N ASN A 157 -8.79 9.28 -17.90
CA ASN A 157 -8.71 8.15 -18.83
C ASN A 157 -7.84 7.02 -18.27
N LEU A 158 -7.09 7.29 -17.17
CA LEU A 158 -6.19 6.32 -16.56
C LEU A 158 -6.81 5.74 -15.28
N PHE A 159 -7.24 4.48 -15.36
CA PHE A 159 -7.72 3.77 -14.15
C PHE A 159 -6.58 3.45 -13.17
N THR A 160 -5.32 3.64 -13.54
CA THR A 160 -4.14 3.54 -12.68
C THR A 160 -3.82 4.86 -11.96
N ALA A 161 -4.40 5.99 -12.39
CA ALA A 161 -4.29 7.26 -11.71
C ALA A 161 -5.34 7.35 -10.58
N ARG A 162 -4.92 7.04 -9.34
CA ARG A 162 -5.81 6.85 -8.19
C ARG A 162 -5.87 8.06 -7.25
N THR A 163 -4.85 8.89 -7.28
CA THR A 163 -4.72 10.06 -6.41
C THR A 163 -4.49 11.29 -7.27
N ASN A 164 -5.35 12.31 -7.09
CA ASN A 164 -5.28 13.56 -7.83
C ASN A 164 -4.49 14.63 -7.05
N LYS A 165 -4.18 15.75 -7.71
CA LYS A 165 -3.43 16.87 -7.09
C LYS A 165 -4.21 17.55 -5.97
N GLU A 166 -5.53 17.56 -6.06
CA GLU A 166 -6.42 18.12 -5.05
C GLU A 166 -6.24 17.46 -3.69
N ALA A 167 -5.88 16.14 -3.68
CA ALA A 167 -5.54 15.45 -2.44
C ALA A 167 -4.31 16.06 -1.75
N VAL A 168 -3.30 16.49 -2.48
CA VAL A 168 -2.11 17.13 -1.91
C VAL A 168 -2.52 18.40 -1.16
N THR A 169 -3.26 19.29 -1.83
CA THR A 169 -3.74 20.55 -1.25
C THR A 169 -4.68 20.31 -0.06
N TYR A 170 -5.52 19.27 -0.13
CA TYR A 170 -6.39 18.89 0.99
C TYR A 170 -5.59 18.54 2.24
N PHE A 171 -4.55 17.70 2.12
CA PHE A 171 -3.73 17.32 3.26
C PHE A 171 -2.80 18.43 3.76
N GLU A 172 -2.32 19.33 2.89
CA GLU A 172 -1.61 20.55 3.30
C GLU A 172 -2.50 21.43 4.21
N ASN A 173 -3.77 21.58 3.87
CA ASN A 173 -4.72 22.35 4.66
C ASN A 173 -5.17 21.61 5.94
N PHE A 174 -5.33 20.27 5.88
CA PHE A 174 -5.76 19.47 7.02
C PHE A 174 -4.65 19.33 8.09
N PHE A 175 -3.39 19.23 7.64
CA PHE A 175 -2.22 19.11 8.51
C PHE A 175 -1.23 20.27 8.33
N PRO A 176 -1.59 21.53 8.68
CA PRO A 176 -0.73 22.70 8.44
C PRO A 176 0.59 22.66 9.25
N HIS A 177 0.70 21.76 10.22
CA HIS A 177 1.90 21.55 11.03
C HIS A 177 2.82 20.45 10.50
N LYS A 178 2.40 19.68 9.47
CA LYS A 178 3.22 18.64 8.85
C LYS A 178 3.83 19.09 7.54
N ASN A 179 4.95 18.49 7.18
CA ASN A 179 5.59 18.72 5.88
C ASN A 179 5.00 17.74 4.87
N ILE A 180 4.28 18.25 3.88
CA ILE A 180 3.75 17.42 2.79
C ILE A 180 4.77 17.43 1.64
N LYS A 181 5.23 16.24 1.21
CA LYS A 181 6.02 16.07 -0.01
C LYS A 181 5.23 15.23 -1.00
N ALA A 182 4.89 15.85 -2.12
CA ALA A 182 4.17 15.17 -3.20
C ALA A 182 5.14 14.64 -4.27
N PHE A 183 4.82 13.47 -4.82
CA PHE A 183 5.57 12.77 -5.86
C PHE A 183 4.67 12.50 -7.06
N HIS A 184 5.01 13.05 -8.22
CA HIS A 184 4.28 12.80 -9.46
C HIS A 184 4.72 11.48 -10.07
N LEU A 185 3.82 10.47 -10.07
CA LEU A 185 4.14 9.09 -10.45
C LEU A 185 3.89 8.83 -11.93
N LYS A 186 4.69 7.94 -12.53
CA LYS A 186 4.45 7.42 -13.87
C LYS A 186 3.25 6.48 -13.87
N LYS A 187 2.35 6.63 -14.84
CA LYS A 187 1.14 5.82 -14.97
C LYS A 187 1.01 5.18 -16.35
N SER A 188 0.50 3.96 -16.38
CA SER A 188 0.15 3.26 -17.62
C SER A 188 -0.99 2.27 -17.37
N ASN A 189 -2.04 2.31 -18.18
CA ASN A 189 -3.11 1.31 -18.13
C ASN A 189 -2.73 -0.03 -18.75
N ASN A 190 -1.68 -0.08 -19.58
CA ASN A 190 -1.41 -1.20 -20.47
C ASN A 190 -0.03 -1.84 -20.28
N ASP A 191 0.89 -1.16 -19.62
CA ASP A 191 2.27 -1.61 -19.45
C ASP A 191 2.65 -1.64 -17.95
N PRO A 192 2.66 -2.82 -17.32
CA PRO A 192 2.97 -2.93 -15.90
C PRO A 192 4.43 -2.61 -15.56
N LEU A 193 5.34 -2.64 -16.54
CA LEU A 193 6.74 -2.25 -16.36
C LEU A 193 6.94 -0.73 -16.35
N ASN A 194 5.98 0.02 -16.90
CA ASN A 194 5.97 1.48 -16.93
C ASN A 194 4.81 2.09 -16.12
N ASN A 195 4.21 1.29 -15.22
CA ASN A 195 3.19 1.73 -14.29
C ASN A 195 3.70 1.69 -12.85
N VAL A 196 3.47 2.77 -12.12
CA VAL A 196 3.61 2.81 -10.66
C VAL A 196 2.23 3.04 -10.09
N LEU A 197 1.56 1.96 -9.67
CA LEU A 197 0.15 2.03 -9.28
C LEU A 197 -0.06 2.98 -8.10
N HIS A 198 0.74 2.86 -7.05
CA HIS A 198 0.75 3.72 -5.87
C HIS A 198 2.18 4.04 -5.44
N LEU A 199 2.31 4.99 -4.52
CA LEU A 199 3.61 5.38 -3.96
C LEU A 199 4.31 4.20 -3.26
N ASP A 200 3.59 3.32 -2.60
CA ASP A 200 4.13 2.13 -1.94
C ASP A 200 4.62 1.03 -2.92
N CYS A 201 4.34 1.19 -4.21
CA CYS A 201 4.93 0.37 -5.26
C CYS A 201 6.36 0.81 -5.62
N CYS A 202 6.80 1.98 -5.15
CA CYS A 202 8.11 2.53 -5.49
C CYS A 202 8.88 3.12 -4.31
N ILE A 203 8.24 3.36 -3.17
CA ILE A 203 8.90 3.79 -1.92
C ILE A 203 8.34 2.98 -0.76
N GLN A 204 9.22 2.41 0.06
CA GLN A 204 8.86 1.84 1.35
C GLN A 204 9.91 2.18 2.40
N LEU A 205 9.42 2.55 3.56
CA LEU A 205 10.24 2.86 4.73
C LEU A 205 10.52 1.59 5.53
N VAL A 206 11.75 1.43 5.98
CA VAL A 206 12.16 0.34 6.87
C VAL A 206 13.09 0.85 7.96
N GLY A 207 12.92 0.34 9.17
CA GLY A 207 13.74 0.73 10.31
C GLY A 207 13.52 2.17 10.76
N PHE A 208 14.60 2.86 11.10
CA PHE A 208 14.56 4.23 11.61
C PHE A 208 14.71 5.27 10.48
N ASP A 209 15.53 4.97 9.50
CA ASP A 209 16.06 5.95 8.55
C ASP A 209 16.28 5.39 7.14
N LYS A 210 15.87 4.14 6.88
CA LYS A 210 16.13 3.48 5.60
C LYS A 210 14.90 3.43 4.72
N ALA A 211 15.13 3.39 3.42
CA ALA A 211 14.08 3.28 2.43
C ALA A 211 14.47 2.32 1.28
N ILE A 212 13.48 1.63 0.75
CA ILE A 212 13.55 0.89 -0.51
C ILE A 212 12.92 1.80 -1.56
N ILE A 213 13.65 2.12 -2.64
CA ILE A 213 13.19 3.12 -3.62
C ILE A 213 13.42 2.61 -5.04
N TYR A 214 12.42 2.78 -5.91
CA TYR A 214 12.56 2.68 -7.36
C TYR A 214 12.83 4.07 -7.95
N PRO A 215 14.06 4.38 -8.41
CA PRO A 215 14.44 5.72 -8.86
C PRO A 215 13.64 6.23 -10.07
N ASP A 216 13.27 5.33 -10.99
CA ASP A 216 12.58 5.69 -12.24
C ASP A 216 11.06 5.80 -12.10
N ALA A 217 10.51 5.76 -10.89
CA ALA A 217 9.07 5.87 -10.61
C ALA A 217 8.49 7.25 -10.96
N PHE A 218 9.31 8.29 -10.83
CA PHE A 218 8.88 9.67 -10.84
C PHE A 218 8.96 10.30 -12.23
N THR A 219 7.99 11.15 -12.56
CA THR A 219 8.06 11.95 -13.80
C THR A 219 9.11 13.06 -13.69
N ASN A 220 9.31 13.59 -12.48
CA ASN A 220 10.36 14.56 -12.19
C ASN A 220 11.57 13.87 -11.54
N LYS A 221 12.73 13.93 -12.21
CA LYS A 221 13.99 13.37 -11.70
C LYS A 221 14.46 14.04 -10.40
N GLU A 222 14.11 15.29 -10.15
CA GLU A 222 14.43 15.99 -8.92
C GLU A 222 13.81 15.33 -7.69
N ASP A 223 12.70 14.61 -7.83
CA ASP A 223 12.06 13.90 -6.72
C ASP A 223 12.96 12.79 -6.16
N TYR A 224 13.67 12.07 -7.02
CA TYR A 224 14.64 11.08 -6.53
C TYR A 224 15.87 11.76 -5.88
N GLU A 225 16.38 12.85 -6.44
CA GLU A 225 17.47 13.62 -5.81
C GLU A 225 17.06 14.15 -4.43
N TRP A 226 15.80 14.59 -4.28
CA TRP A 226 15.25 14.98 -2.99
C TRP A 226 15.23 13.81 -1.99
N LEU A 227 14.79 12.62 -2.42
CA LEU A 227 14.78 11.41 -1.58
C LEU A 227 16.20 11.03 -1.14
N LYS A 228 17.20 11.13 -2.02
CA LYS A 228 18.60 10.91 -1.64
C LYS A 228 19.10 11.89 -0.58
N SER A 229 18.68 13.13 -0.68
CA SER A 229 19.01 14.15 0.33
C SER A 229 18.29 13.90 1.65
N PHE A 230 17.05 13.42 1.60
CA PHE A 230 16.22 13.18 2.79
C PHE A 230 16.70 11.97 3.59
N PHE A 231 16.94 10.82 2.95
CA PHE A 231 17.37 9.58 3.62
C PHE A 231 18.89 9.45 3.74
N GLY A 232 19.64 10.07 2.84
CA GLY A 232 21.06 9.80 2.63
C GLY A 232 21.28 8.51 1.81
N LEU A 233 22.10 8.59 0.79
CA LEU A 233 22.29 7.50 -0.19
C LEU A 233 22.63 6.14 0.45
N LYS A 234 23.41 6.13 1.53
CA LYS A 234 23.78 4.90 2.26
C LYS A 234 22.60 4.17 2.91
N ASN A 235 21.47 4.86 3.11
CA ASN A 235 20.26 4.35 3.75
C ASN A 235 19.20 3.94 2.71
N ILE A 236 19.49 4.03 1.43
CA ILE A 236 18.59 3.67 0.36
C ILE A 236 18.98 2.34 -0.25
N TYR A 237 18.05 1.43 -0.39
CA TYR A 237 18.13 0.28 -1.27
C TYR A 237 17.40 0.62 -2.57
N GLU A 238 18.15 0.76 -3.66
CA GLU A 238 17.57 1.01 -4.98
C GLU A 238 17.12 -0.30 -5.61
N ILE A 239 15.86 -0.34 -6.04
CA ILE A 239 15.32 -1.46 -6.84
C ILE A 239 15.28 -1.06 -8.31
N ASN A 240 15.49 -2.05 -9.18
CA ASN A 240 15.38 -1.89 -10.62
C ASN A 240 13.94 -2.10 -11.12
N ASN A 241 13.73 -1.92 -12.43
CA ASN A 241 12.41 -2.02 -13.06
C ASN A 241 11.77 -3.42 -12.88
N LYS A 242 12.56 -4.50 -12.96
CA LYS A 242 12.08 -5.86 -12.72
C LYS A 242 11.66 -6.05 -11.26
N GLU A 243 12.45 -5.59 -10.32
CA GLU A 243 12.14 -5.68 -8.88
C GLU A 243 10.92 -4.83 -8.53
N MET A 244 10.72 -3.66 -9.18
CA MET A 244 9.49 -2.87 -9.04
C MET A 244 8.28 -3.65 -9.57
N TYR A 245 8.36 -4.22 -10.77
CA TYR A 245 7.30 -5.07 -11.32
C TYR A 245 6.98 -6.27 -10.40
N GLU A 246 7.97 -6.86 -9.75
CA GLU A 246 7.82 -7.92 -8.76
C GLU A 246 7.32 -7.42 -7.40
N MET A 247 7.14 -6.10 -7.23
CA MET A 247 6.64 -5.45 -6.01
C MET A 247 7.60 -5.49 -4.82
N ASN A 248 8.92 -5.49 -5.06
CA ASN A 248 9.93 -5.62 -4.00
C ASN A 248 9.87 -4.50 -2.96
N SER A 249 9.39 -3.30 -3.29
CA SER A 249 9.18 -2.23 -2.32
C SER A 249 8.00 -2.47 -1.38
N ASN A 250 7.02 -3.30 -1.76
CA ASN A 250 5.76 -3.44 -1.02
C ASN A 250 5.86 -4.41 0.18
N VAL A 251 6.94 -4.29 0.95
CA VAL A 251 7.17 -5.00 2.23
C VAL A 251 6.38 -4.33 3.37
N LEU A 252 6.28 -5.00 4.52
CA LEU A 252 5.64 -4.44 5.71
C LEU A 252 6.58 -4.50 6.93
N SER A 253 6.86 -3.37 7.56
CA SER A 253 7.51 -3.33 8.86
C SER A 253 6.51 -3.67 9.98
N ILE A 254 6.78 -4.74 10.76
CA ILE A 254 6.06 -5.04 12.00
C ILE A 254 6.51 -4.07 13.10
N ASN A 255 7.79 -3.76 13.11
CA ASN A 255 8.43 -2.77 13.94
C ASN A 255 9.75 -2.33 13.28
N LYS A 256 10.51 -1.49 13.96
CA LYS A 256 11.78 -0.94 13.44
C LYS A 256 12.87 -1.98 13.16
N ASN A 257 12.72 -3.22 13.63
CA ASN A 257 13.72 -4.28 13.47
C ASN A 257 13.20 -5.50 12.70
N VAL A 258 11.90 -5.58 12.41
CA VAL A 258 11.27 -6.76 11.79
C VAL A 258 10.49 -6.35 10.56
N VAL A 259 10.82 -6.95 9.43
CA VAL A 259 10.19 -6.69 8.12
C VAL A 259 9.63 -8.00 7.56
N VAL A 260 8.40 -7.98 7.07
CA VAL A 260 7.81 -9.07 6.29
C VAL A 260 8.12 -8.84 4.82
N SER A 261 8.68 -9.87 4.16
CA SER A 261 9.10 -9.83 2.76
C SER A 261 8.81 -11.17 2.06
N ASP A 262 8.82 -11.17 0.74
CA ASP A 262 8.67 -12.41 -0.04
C ASP A 262 10.00 -13.18 -0.12
N PRO A 263 10.01 -14.52 0.00
CA PRO A 263 11.24 -15.32 -0.11
C PRO A 263 11.94 -15.19 -1.47
N SER A 264 11.23 -14.83 -2.53
CA SER A 264 11.81 -14.62 -3.87
C SER A 264 12.68 -13.37 -3.99
N PHE A 265 12.53 -12.40 -3.08
CA PHE A 265 13.29 -11.13 -3.08
C PHE A 265 14.69 -11.30 -2.48
N SER A 266 15.48 -12.22 -3.03
CA SER A 266 16.73 -12.65 -2.44
C SER A 266 17.73 -11.52 -2.20
N LEU A 267 17.90 -10.58 -3.15
CA LEU A 267 18.83 -9.46 -3.02
C LEU A 267 18.37 -8.47 -1.94
N LEU A 268 17.09 -8.11 -1.95
CA LEU A 268 16.52 -7.24 -0.93
C LEU A 268 16.58 -7.87 0.46
N ASN A 269 16.23 -9.17 0.58
CA ASN A 269 16.27 -9.88 1.86
C ASN A 269 17.68 -9.93 2.43
N ASN A 270 18.71 -10.20 1.59
CA ASN A 270 20.10 -10.18 2.01
C ASN A 270 20.53 -8.76 2.46
N TRP A 271 20.10 -7.73 1.75
CA TRP A 271 20.37 -6.35 2.18
C TRP A 271 19.70 -6.05 3.53
N LEU A 272 18.44 -6.38 3.71
CA LEU A 272 17.74 -6.18 4.99
C LEU A 272 18.46 -6.92 6.13
N GLU A 273 18.81 -8.18 5.93
CA GLU A 273 19.56 -8.98 6.92
C GLU A 273 20.95 -8.37 7.22
N SER A 274 21.62 -7.79 6.21
CA SER A 274 22.91 -7.08 6.39
C SER A 274 22.78 -5.76 7.17
N GLN A 275 21.56 -5.22 7.28
CA GLN A 275 21.20 -4.05 8.07
C GLN A 275 20.62 -4.43 9.43
N ASP A 276 20.84 -5.64 9.90
CA ASP A 276 20.39 -6.20 11.18
C ASP A 276 18.86 -6.34 11.34
N PHE A 277 18.10 -6.38 10.22
CA PHE A 277 16.68 -6.69 10.29
C PHE A 277 16.44 -8.20 10.42
N VAL A 278 15.43 -8.55 11.20
CA VAL A 278 14.79 -9.86 11.13
C VAL A 278 13.82 -9.84 9.94
N VAL A 279 14.05 -10.70 8.95
CA VAL A 279 13.21 -10.81 7.76
C VAL A 279 12.30 -12.01 7.89
N GLU A 280 11.00 -11.78 8.13
CA GLU A 280 9.97 -12.81 8.11
C GLU A 280 9.54 -13.06 6.67
N LYS A 281 9.91 -14.22 6.13
CA LYS A 281 9.68 -14.57 4.72
C LYS A 281 8.32 -15.27 4.57
N VAL A 282 7.41 -14.64 3.83
CA VAL A 282 6.06 -15.16 3.54
C VAL A 282 5.85 -15.18 2.03
N ASP A 283 5.45 -16.32 1.47
CA ASP A 283 5.13 -16.43 0.05
C ASP A 283 3.85 -15.66 -0.30
N PHE A 284 3.95 -14.75 -1.26
CA PHE A 284 2.84 -13.96 -1.81
C PHE A 284 2.79 -14.04 -3.35
N SER A 285 3.34 -15.10 -3.91
CA SER A 285 3.48 -15.31 -5.36
C SER A 285 2.16 -15.24 -6.14
N GLU A 286 1.02 -15.60 -5.52
CA GLU A 286 -0.29 -15.47 -6.15
C GLU A 286 -0.92 -14.08 -5.92
N VAL A 287 -0.84 -13.53 -4.69
CA VAL A 287 -1.38 -12.20 -4.39
C VAL A 287 -0.68 -11.14 -5.24
N SER A 288 0.64 -11.24 -5.43
CA SER A 288 1.44 -10.28 -6.23
C SER A 288 1.02 -10.15 -7.69
N LYS A 289 0.33 -11.15 -8.24
CA LYS A 289 -0.18 -11.12 -9.62
C LYS A 289 -1.28 -10.08 -9.84
N GLN A 290 -1.84 -9.51 -8.76
CA GLN A 290 -2.83 -8.43 -8.79
C GLN A 290 -2.24 -7.06 -8.39
N GLU A 291 -0.94 -6.85 -8.63
CA GLU A 291 -0.23 -5.58 -8.43
C GLU A 291 -0.26 -5.05 -6.98
N GLY A 292 -0.12 -5.96 -6.00
CA GLY A 292 -0.03 -5.61 -4.58
C GLY A 292 0.57 -6.73 -3.74
N LEU A 293 1.18 -6.38 -2.59
CA LEU A 293 1.78 -7.33 -1.66
C LEU A 293 1.37 -7.06 -0.20
N PHE A 294 2.34 -7.08 0.72
CA PHE A 294 2.12 -7.02 2.18
C PHE A 294 1.55 -5.70 2.62
N ARG A 295 2.12 -4.56 2.16
CA ARG A 295 1.61 -3.25 2.53
C ARG A 295 0.22 -3.02 1.95
N CYS A 296 0.00 -3.32 0.68
CA CYS A 296 -1.30 -3.17 0.02
C CYS A 296 -2.40 -4.01 0.69
N SER A 297 -2.08 -5.22 1.16
CA SER A 297 -3.03 -6.10 1.84
C SER A 297 -3.18 -5.84 3.34
N SER A 298 -2.55 -4.78 3.88
CA SER A 298 -2.59 -4.41 5.29
C SER A 298 -2.95 -2.95 5.50
N LEU A 299 -3.84 -2.67 6.49
CA LEU A 299 -4.24 -1.33 6.89
C LEU A 299 -3.98 -1.19 8.40
N PRO A 300 -2.85 -0.62 8.83
CA PRO A 300 -2.58 -0.32 10.22
C PRO A 300 -3.62 0.62 10.81
N LEU A 301 -4.12 0.27 11.99
CA LEU A 301 -5.04 1.10 12.76
C LEU A 301 -4.34 1.75 13.95
N ILE A 302 -3.35 1.03 14.54
CA ILE A 302 -2.55 1.52 15.66
C ILE A 302 -1.09 1.07 15.47
N ARG A 303 -0.18 2.04 15.58
CA ARG A 303 1.28 1.87 15.73
C ARG A 303 1.77 2.73 16.90
N ASN A 304 2.73 2.21 17.68
CA ASN A 304 3.32 2.86 18.87
C ASN A 304 4.85 2.85 18.81
#